data_26b7a04ac4e546eb1e0d1ed76c170bce
#
_entry.id   26b7a04ac4e546eb1e0d1ed76c170bce
#
_cell.length_a   1.000
_cell.length_b   1.000
_cell.length_c   1.000
_cell.angle_alpha   90.00
_cell.angle_beta   90.00
_cell.angle_gamma   90.00
#
_symmetry.space_group_name_H-M   'P 1'
#
loop_
_entity.id
_entity.type
_entity.pdbx_description
1 polymer ?
#
loop_
_entity_poly.entity_id
_entity_poly.type
_entity_poly.pdbx_seq_one_letter_code
_entity_poly.pdbx_strand_id
1 'polypeptide(L)'
;YGLMGSGIEMSGGSAANTMAGIASLGGAGAFIGKVCKDQLGEVFSHDIRAAGVSFTTAPDENGAPTARCLICVTPDAERTMQTFLGACVDLGPEDVDDQIIGASKVLYLEGYLYDPPRAKEAFVKAAKIAEQSGRQVALSLSDPFCVDRYRDEFCDLVENHVNILFANEDEIKSLYQVDGFDEALQQVRGNCEIV
;
A
#
# COMPACT_ATOMS: atom_id res chain seq x y z
N TYR A 1 26.38 -3.94 15.00
CA TYR A 1 26.39 -5.40 14.80
C TYR A 1 26.83 -6.17 16.07
N GLY A 2 27.83 -5.68 16.85
CA GLY A 2 28.32 -6.40 18.03
C GLY A 2 27.33 -6.61 19.19
N LEU A 3 26.19 -5.90 19.17
CA LEU A 3 25.11 -6.00 20.17
C LEU A 3 23.86 -6.70 19.61
N MET A 4 23.88 -7.12 18.35
CA MET A 4 22.74 -7.72 17.67
C MET A 4 22.91 -9.23 17.54
N GLY A 5 21.84 -9.97 17.71
CA GLY A 5 21.79 -11.40 17.40
C GLY A 5 21.71 -11.66 15.89
N SER A 6 21.48 -12.92 15.51
CA SER A 6 21.23 -13.29 14.11
C SER A 6 19.94 -12.64 13.63
N GLY A 7 19.98 -12.01 12.44
CA GLY A 7 18.80 -11.49 11.78
C GLY A 7 17.90 -12.59 11.22
N ILE A 8 16.63 -12.29 11.09
CA ILE A 8 15.65 -13.09 10.35
C ILE A 8 15.33 -12.31 9.07
N GLU A 9 15.49 -12.96 7.91
CA GLU A 9 15.08 -12.41 6.63
C GLU A 9 13.72 -13.00 6.24
N MET A 10 12.80 -12.15 5.83
CA MET A 10 11.47 -12.56 5.39
C MET A 10 10.89 -11.54 4.41
N SER A 11 10.09 -12.01 3.48
CA SER A 11 9.31 -11.16 2.60
C SER A 11 8.27 -10.36 3.37
N GLY A 12 8.00 -9.11 2.96
CA GLY A 12 7.09 -8.19 3.65
C GLY A 12 6.64 -7.05 2.76
N GLY A 13 6.20 -5.98 3.38
CA GLY A 13 5.57 -4.81 2.77
C GLY A 13 4.09 -4.73 3.14
N SER A 14 3.57 -3.54 3.49
CA SER A 14 2.24 -3.41 4.10
C SER A 14 1.13 -3.95 3.21
N ALA A 15 1.03 -3.53 1.95
CA ALA A 15 0.04 -4.04 1.01
C ALA A 15 0.25 -5.53 0.68
N ALA A 16 1.50 -5.98 0.54
CA ALA A 16 1.81 -7.39 0.30
C ALA A 16 1.40 -8.28 1.48
N ASN A 17 1.65 -7.82 2.72
CA ASN A 17 1.21 -8.51 3.93
C ASN A 17 -0.31 -8.59 4.04
N THR A 18 -1.02 -7.51 3.63
CA THR A 18 -2.48 -7.50 3.57
C THR A 18 -2.99 -8.58 2.60
N MET A 19 -2.40 -8.69 1.41
CA MET A 19 -2.78 -9.72 0.44
C MET A 19 -2.44 -11.13 0.92
N ALA A 20 -1.27 -11.33 1.53
CA ALA A 20 -0.90 -12.61 2.13
C ALA A 20 -1.87 -13.01 3.28
N GLY A 21 -2.28 -12.04 4.09
CA GLY A 21 -3.31 -12.23 5.14
C GLY A 21 -4.65 -12.67 4.55
N ILE A 22 -5.14 -12.02 3.51
CA ILE A 22 -6.37 -12.40 2.80
C ILE A 22 -6.26 -13.82 2.25
N ALA A 23 -5.14 -14.15 1.61
CA ALA A 23 -4.91 -15.50 1.06
C ALA A 23 -4.87 -16.56 2.17
N SER A 24 -4.26 -16.27 3.32
CA SER A 24 -4.21 -17.17 4.48
C SER A 24 -5.60 -17.49 5.06
N LEU A 25 -6.55 -16.59 4.88
CA LEU A 25 -7.95 -16.76 5.26
C LEU A 25 -8.80 -17.41 4.16
N GLY A 26 -8.17 -17.87 3.07
CA GLY A 26 -8.86 -18.52 1.94
C GLY A 26 -9.44 -17.54 0.92
N GLY A 27 -9.14 -16.25 1.01
CA GLY A 27 -9.51 -15.25 0.01
C GLY A 27 -8.59 -15.29 -1.22
N ALA A 28 -9.08 -14.83 -2.36
CA ALA A 28 -8.27 -14.63 -3.56
C ALA A 28 -7.73 -13.19 -3.59
N GLY A 29 -6.43 -13.04 -3.79
CA GLY A 29 -5.77 -11.74 -3.85
C GLY A 29 -4.79 -11.64 -5.01
N ALA A 30 -4.62 -10.43 -5.52
CA ALA A 30 -3.55 -10.07 -6.44
C ALA A 30 -2.80 -8.86 -5.89
N PHE A 31 -1.50 -8.81 -6.12
CA PHE A 31 -0.63 -7.72 -5.70
C PHE A 31 -0.01 -7.06 -6.94
N ILE A 32 -0.09 -5.73 -6.99
CA ILE A 32 0.60 -4.90 -7.97
C ILE A 32 1.64 -4.08 -7.21
N GLY A 33 2.90 -4.29 -7.52
CA GLY A 33 4.03 -3.62 -6.87
C GLY A 33 5.30 -3.84 -7.68
N LYS A 34 6.38 -3.13 -7.37
CA LYS A 34 7.63 -3.16 -8.15
C LYS A 34 8.76 -3.74 -7.34
N VAL A 35 9.46 -4.69 -7.91
CA VAL A 35 10.75 -5.22 -7.42
C VAL A 35 11.80 -5.06 -8.51
N CYS A 36 13.08 -5.12 -8.15
CA CYS A 36 14.17 -5.22 -9.11
C CYS A 36 14.39 -6.69 -9.50
N LYS A 37 15.03 -6.91 -10.65
CA LYS A 37 15.51 -8.23 -11.08
C LYS A 37 16.80 -8.58 -10.35
N ASP A 38 16.70 -8.72 -9.05
CA ASP A 38 17.78 -9.11 -8.14
C ASP A 38 17.35 -10.26 -7.23
N GLN A 39 18.27 -10.76 -6.41
CA GLN A 39 18.01 -11.90 -5.53
C GLN A 39 16.81 -11.66 -4.60
N LEU A 40 16.67 -10.46 -4.01
CA LEU A 40 15.56 -10.14 -3.11
C LEU A 40 14.23 -10.05 -3.88
N GLY A 41 14.25 -9.54 -5.10
CA GLY A 41 13.07 -9.50 -5.98
C GLY A 41 12.61 -10.90 -6.41
N GLU A 42 13.55 -11.82 -6.66
CA GLU A 42 13.23 -13.22 -6.95
C GLU A 42 12.62 -13.92 -5.74
N VAL A 43 13.22 -13.75 -4.54
CA VAL A 43 12.71 -14.30 -3.26
C VAL A 43 11.31 -13.77 -2.99
N PHE A 44 11.11 -12.45 -3.03
CA PHE A 44 9.80 -11.84 -2.81
C PHE A 44 8.75 -12.38 -3.78
N SER A 45 9.09 -12.44 -5.08
CA SER A 45 8.18 -12.92 -6.13
C SER A 45 7.79 -14.38 -5.93
N HIS A 46 8.73 -15.22 -5.46
CA HIS A 46 8.46 -16.60 -5.09
C HIS A 46 7.53 -16.67 -3.89
N ASP A 47 7.86 -15.96 -2.81
CA ASP A 47 7.16 -16.07 -1.53
C ASP A 47 5.72 -15.58 -1.60
N ILE A 48 5.47 -14.44 -2.28
CA ILE A 48 4.11 -13.91 -2.41
C ILE A 48 3.22 -14.85 -3.23
N ARG A 49 3.78 -15.48 -4.28
CA ARG A 49 3.05 -16.49 -5.06
C ARG A 49 2.83 -17.78 -4.27
N ALA A 50 3.82 -18.21 -3.48
CA ALA A 50 3.70 -19.37 -2.59
C ALA A 50 2.64 -19.16 -1.50
N ALA A 51 2.43 -17.91 -1.07
CA ALA A 51 1.34 -17.52 -0.18
C ALA A 51 -0.05 -17.54 -0.85
N GLY A 52 -0.14 -17.81 -2.17
CA GLY A 52 -1.40 -17.88 -2.90
C GLY A 52 -1.87 -16.56 -3.50
N VAL A 53 -1.01 -15.54 -3.53
CA VAL A 53 -1.31 -14.23 -4.12
C VAL A 53 -0.82 -14.17 -5.56
N SER A 54 -1.66 -13.69 -6.48
CA SER A 54 -1.23 -13.44 -7.86
C SER A 54 -0.29 -12.24 -7.91
N PHE A 55 0.88 -12.41 -8.50
CA PHE A 55 1.87 -11.35 -8.69
C PHE A 55 2.52 -11.50 -10.07
N THR A 56 2.20 -10.59 -10.98
CA THR A 56 2.60 -10.62 -12.40
C THR A 56 3.33 -9.36 -12.85
N THR A 57 3.46 -8.35 -12.00
CA THR A 57 4.19 -7.12 -12.35
C THR A 57 5.62 -7.45 -12.77
N ALA A 58 6.02 -6.92 -13.91
CA ALA A 58 7.38 -7.14 -14.42
C ALA A 58 8.42 -6.48 -13.51
N PRO A 59 9.51 -7.17 -13.16
CA PRO A 59 10.57 -6.58 -12.37
C PRO A 59 11.30 -5.50 -13.16
N ASP A 60 11.85 -4.50 -12.44
CA ASP A 60 12.77 -3.54 -13.04
C ASP A 60 14.12 -4.22 -13.32
N GLU A 61 14.61 -4.08 -14.54
CA GLU A 61 15.89 -4.70 -14.95
C GLU A 61 17.12 -3.82 -14.68
N ASN A 62 16.92 -2.50 -14.58
CA ASN A 62 18.01 -1.52 -14.57
C ASN A 62 17.88 -0.44 -13.49
N GLY A 63 16.84 -0.50 -12.67
CA GLY A 63 16.54 0.47 -11.63
C GLY A 63 17.27 0.25 -10.30
N ALA A 64 16.75 0.88 -9.27
CA ALA A 64 17.24 0.68 -7.91
C ALA A 64 17.03 -0.77 -7.44
N PRO A 65 17.88 -1.31 -6.54
CA PRO A 65 17.66 -2.63 -5.95
C PRO A 65 16.28 -2.76 -5.29
N THR A 66 15.81 -3.99 -5.15
CA THR A 66 14.57 -4.29 -4.43
C THR A 66 14.55 -3.67 -3.03
N ALA A 67 13.39 -3.17 -2.63
CA ALA A 67 13.15 -2.57 -1.33
C ALA A 67 13.54 -3.51 -0.17
N ARG A 68 14.03 -2.93 0.92
CA ARG A 68 14.36 -3.66 2.15
C ARG A 68 14.19 -2.78 3.37
N CYS A 69 13.79 -3.38 4.47
CA CYS A 69 13.65 -2.70 5.75
C CYS A 69 14.46 -3.43 6.82
N LEU A 70 15.35 -2.71 7.49
CA LEU A 70 16.04 -3.21 8.68
C LEU A 70 15.19 -2.84 9.89
N ILE A 71 14.72 -3.86 10.61
CA ILE A 71 13.84 -3.67 11.76
C ILE A 71 14.60 -4.11 13.01
N CYS A 72 14.86 -3.15 13.90
CA CYS A 72 15.40 -3.40 15.23
C CYS A 72 14.24 -3.43 16.22
N VAL A 73 14.12 -4.55 16.95
CA VAL A 73 13.10 -4.72 17.97
C VAL A 73 13.77 -4.72 19.34
N THR A 74 13.33 -3.84 20.23
CA THR A 74 13.82 -3.76 21.61
C THR A 74 13.05 -4.71 22.53
N PRO A 75 13.56 -5.03 23.74
CA PRO A 75 12.91 -5.97 24.66
C PRO A 75 11.48 -5.58 25.09
N ASP A 76 11.14 -4.29 25.02
CA ASP A 76 9.79 -3.75 25.24
C ASP A 76 8.89 -3.82 24.02
N ALA A 77 9.32 -4.52 22.95
CA ALA A 77 8.63 -4.71 21.68
C ALA A 77 8.49 -3.45 20.82
N GLU A 78 9.19 -2.36 21.14
CA GLU A 78 9.27 -1.20 20.26
C GLU A 78 10.12 -1.50 19.01
N ARG A 79 9.76 -0.89 17.89
CA ARG A 79 10.39 -1.15 16.59
C ARG A 79 10.99 0.12 16.01
N THR A 80 12.27 0.06 15.68
CA THR A 80 12.93 1.08 14.85
C THR A 80 13.11 0.50 13.45
N MET A 81 12.57 1.18 12.46
CA MET A 81 12.57 0.74 11.07
C MET A 81 13.45 1.67 10.22
N GLN A 82 14.42 1.08 9.52
CA GLN A 82 15.23 1.78 8.53
C GLN A 82 14.91 1.20 7.15
N THR A 83 14.10 1.94 6.40
CA THR A 83 13.55 1.50 5.12
C THR A 83 14.32 2.10 3.95
N PHE A 84 14.77 1.23 3.05
CA PHE A 84 15.22 1.59 1.71
C PHE A 84 14.12 1.18 0.74
N LEU A 85 13.48 2.16 0.11
CA LEU A 85 12.31 1.93 -0.75
C LEU A 85 12.69 1.28 -2.09
N GLY A 86 13.90 1.58 -2.62
CA GLY A 86 14.41 0.92 -3.83
C GLY A 86 13.42 0.96 -5.00
N ALA A 87 13.35 -0.14 -5.73
CA ALA A 87 12.52 -0.26 -6.92
C ALA A 87 11.02 0.00 -6.71
N CYS A 88 10.51 -0.08 -5.47
CA CYS A 88 9.07 0.11 -5.25
C CYS A 88 8.58 1.53 -5.58
N VAL A 89 9.47 2.54 -5.55
CA VAL A 89 9.15 3.93 -5.93
C VAL A 89 9.02 4.14 -7.44
N ASP A 90 9.48 3.17 -8.24
CA ASP A 90 9.41 3.20 -9.69
C ASP A 90 8.12 2.58 -10.25
N LEU A 91 7.17 2.20 -9.38
CA LEU A 91 5.84 1.79 -9.80
C LEU A 91 5.18 2.92 -10.60
N GLY A 92 4.67 2.57 -11.77
CA GLY A 92 4.06 3.54 -12.68
C GLY A 92 2.75 3.04 -13.30
N PRO A 93 2.08 3.89 -14.11
CA PRO A 93 0.83 3.53 -14.77
C PRO A 93 0.92 2.30 -15.69
N GLU A 94 2.11 2.01 -16.22
CA GLU A 94 2.36 0.84 -17.07
C GLU A 94 2.33 -0.48 -16.29
N ASP A 95 2.54 -0.44 -14.99
CA ASP A 95 2.50 -1.62 -14.11
C ASP A 95 1.07 -1.98 -13.67
N VAL A 96 0.12 -1.07 -13.90
CA VAL A 96 -1.29 -1.25 -13.55
C VAL A 96 -1.95 -2.15 -14.58
N ASP A 97 -2.33 -3.36 -14.16
CA ASP A 97 -2.99 -4.35 -14.99
C ASP A 97 -4.53 -4.19 -14.94
N ASP A 98 -5.09 -3.69 -16.03
CA ASP A 98 -6.52 -3.41 -16.18
C ASP A 98 -7.37 -4.69 -16.01
N GLN A 99 -6.86 -5.85 -16.41
CA GLN A 99 -7.61 -7.11 -16.33
C GLN A 99 -7.70 -7.60 -14.88
N ILE A 100 -6.61 -7.49 -14.13
CA ILE A 100 -6.58 -7.86 -12.71
C ILE A 100 -7.56 -6.99 -11.92
N ILE A 101 -7.52 -5.66 -12.14
CA ILE A 101 -8.43 -4.73 -11.45
C ILE A 101 -9.88 -5.00 -11.83
N GLY A 102 -10.17 -5.12 -13.13
CA GLY A 102 -11.53 -5.39 -13.61
C GLY A 102 -12.12 -6.72 -13.12
N ALA A 103 -11.28 -7.73 -12.88
CA ALA A 103 -11.68 -9.03 -12.32
C ALA A 103 -11.83 -9.02 -10.80
N SER A 104 -11.28 -8.03 -10.11
CA SER A 104 -11.33 -7.92 -8.64
C SER A 104 -12.71 -7.46 -8.17
N LYS A 105 -13.04 -7.70 -6.90
CA LYS A 105 -14.21 -7.09 -6.23
C LYS A 105 -13.85 -5.74 -5.63
N VAL A 106 -12.66 -5.64 -5.07
CA VAL A 106 -12.15 -4.45 -4.37
C VAL A 106 -10.73 -4.20 -4.85
N LEU A 107 -10.44 -2.97 -5.24
CA LEU A 107 -9.09 -2.43 -5.40
C LEU A 107 -8.66 -1.83 -4.05
N TYR A 108 -7.54 -2.28 -3.47
CA TYR A 108 -6.96 -1.70 -2.26
C TYR A 108 -5.74 -0.84 -2.60
N LEU A 109 -5.77 0.40 -2.20
CA LEU A 109 -4.72 1.39 -2.39
C LEU A 109 -4.02 1.67 -1.05
N GLU A 110 -2.70 1.68 -1.06
CA GLU A 110 -1.87 1.92 0.13
C GLU A 110 -1.26 3.33 0.08
N GLY A 111 -1.63 4.21 1.01
CA GLY A 111 -1.23 5.63 1.02
C GLY A 111 0.29 5.86 1.03
N TYR A 112 1.08 4.94 1.58
CA TYR A 112 2.54 5.04 1.54
C TYR A 112 3.13 5.20 0.14
N LEU A 113 2.46 4.70 -0.89
CA LEU A 113 2.95 4.78 -2.26
C LEU A 113 2.62 6.11 -2.95
N TYR A 114 2.02 7.05 -2.24
CA TYR A 114 1.58 8.32 -2.82
C TYR A 114 2.70 9.37 -3.00
N ASP A 115 3.92 9.13 -2.46
CA ASP A 115 5.05 10.06 -2.56
C ASP A 115 5.60 10.23 -4.01
N PRO A 116 5.90 9.15 -4.78
CA PRO A 116 6.46 9.31 -6.12
C PRO A 116 5.41 9.77 -7.13
N PRO A 117 5.72 10.76 -8.01
CA PRO A 117 4.74 11.28 -8.97
C PRO A 117 4.13 10.20 -9.87
N ARG A 118 4.93 9.25 -10.34
CA ARG A 118 4.45 8.14 -11.19
C ARG A 118 3.52 7.19 -10.47
N ALA A 119 3.76 6.96 -9.17
CA ALA A 119 2.88 6.15 -8.36
C ALA A 119 1.51 6.82 -8.17
N LYS A 120 1.45 8.17 -8.02
CA LYS A 120 0.19 8.92 -8.03
C LYS A 120 -0.60 8.69 -9.31
N GLU A 121 0.07 8.77 -10.47
CA GLU A 121 -0.57 8.49 -11.77
C GLU A 121 -1.10 7.05 -11.84
N ALA A 122 -0.35 6.08 -11.27
CA ALA A 122 -0.78 4.68 -11.18
C ALA A 122 -2.03 4.53 -10.30
N PHE A 123 -2.10 5.23 -9.16
CA PHE A 123 -3.28 5.25 -8.28
C PHE A 123 -4.51 5.77 -8.99
N VAL A 124 -4.40 6.94 -9.63
CA VAL A 124 -5.51 7.55 -10.37
C VAL A 124 -5.96 6.65 -11.52
N LYS A 125 -5.02 6.05 -12.26
CA LYS A 125 -5.34 5.07 -13.31
C LYS A 125 -6.10 3.87 -12.73
N ALA A 126 -5.57 3.28 -11.65
CA ALA A 126 -6.17 2.09 -11.03
C ALA A 126 -7.59 2.37 -10.50
N ALA A 127 -7.80 3.51 -9.82
CA ALA A 127 -9.11 3.93 -9.32
C ALA A 127 -10.13 4.11 -10.46
N LYS A 128 -9.73 4.76 -11.56
CA LYS A 128 -10.60 4.93 -12.75
C LYS A 128 -10.97 3.59 -13.39
N ILE A 129 -10.04 2.63 -13.47
CA ILE A 129 -10.34 1.29 -14.00
C ILE A 129 -11.33 0.57 -13.09
N ALA A 130 -11.14 0.64 -11.77
CA ALA A 130 -12.06 0.05 -10.80
C ALA A 130 -13.46 0.64 -10.94
N GLU A 131 -13.59 1.96 -10.98
CA GLU A 131 -14.85 2.68 -11.17
C GLU A 131 -15.55 2.27 -12.48
N GLN A 132 -14.85 2.31 -13.62
CA GLN A 132 -15.38 1.91 -14.93
C GLN A 132 -15.82 0.45 -14.97
N SER A 133 -15.20 -0.40 -14.15
CA SER A 133 -15.54 -1.82 -14.03
C SER A 133 -16.61 -2.09 -12.95
N GLY A 134 -17.13 -1.07 -12.28
CA GLY A 134 -18.09 -1.20 -11.18
C GLY A 134 -17.48 -1.92 -9.96
N ARG A 135 -16.20 -1.65 -9.65
CA ARG A 135 -15.47 -2.23 -8.51
C ARG A 135 -15.33 -1.22 -7.40
N GLN A 136 -15.32 -1.69 -6.16
CA GLN A 136 -15.08 -0.82 -5.01
C GLN A 136 -13.60 -0.47 -4.90
N VAL A 137 -13.34 0.75 -4.46
CA VAL A 137 -11.99 1.23 -4.13
C VAL A 137 -11.89 1.36 -2.61
N ALA A 138 -10.89 0.71 -2.04
CA ALA A 138 -10.51 0.84 -0.64
C ALA A 138 -9.17 1.58 -0.56
N LEU A 139 -9.04 2.50 0.37
CA LEU A 139 -7.82 3.27 0.61
C LEU A 139 -7.42 3.15 2.09
N SER A 140 -6.14 2.90 2.35
CA SER A 140 -5.53 3.17 3.64
C SER A 140 -4.76 4.48 3.60
N LEU A 141 -4.99 5.36 4.57
CA LEU A 141 -4.22 6.60 4.71
C LEU A 141 -2.77 6.35 5.13
N SER A 142 -2.51 5.21 5.75
CA SER A 142 -1.20 4.62 6.05
C SER A 142 -0.37 5.34 7.11
N ASP A 143 -0.31 6.67 7.10
CA ASP A 143 0.53 7.46 8.00
C ASP A 143 0.13 8.94 7.99
N PRO A 144 0.02 9.63 9.17
CA PRO A 144 -0.30 11.05 9.24
C PRO A 144 0.67 11.94 8.44
N PHE A 145 1.96 11.59 8.35
CA PHE A 145 2.93 12.37 7.58
C PHE A 145 2.69 12.28 6.07
N CYS A 146 2.18 11.15 5.57
CA CYS A 146 1.75 11.05 4.18
C CYS A 146 0.54 11.94 3.93
N VAL A 147 -0.43 11.89 4.83
CA VAL A 147 -1.63 12.73 4.76
C VAL A 147 -1.28 14.21 4.77
N ASP A 148 -0.42 14.65 5.69
CA ASP A 148 -0.03 16.06 5.81
C ASP A 148 0.64 16.60 4.55
N ARG A 149 1.44 15.77 3.86
CA ARG A 149 2.12 16.18 2.62
C ARG A 149 1.20 16.30 1.43
N TYR A 150 0.15 15.47 1.35
CA TYR A 150 -0.71 15.31 0.17
C TYR A 150 -2.20 15.41 0.52
N ARG A 151 -2.53 16.25 1.51
CA ARG A 151 -3.89 16.35 2.08
C ARG A 151 -4.96 16.60 1.03
N ASP A 152 -4.77 17.61 0.20
CA ASP A 152 -5.77 18.00 -0.81
C ASP A 152 -6.04 16.84 -1.79
N GLU A 153 -4.99 16.11 -2.17
CA GLU A 153 -5.09 14.98 -3.07
C GLU A 153 -5.75 13.77 -2.38
N PHE A 154 -5.46 13.53 -1.09
CA PHE A 154 -6.14 12.49 -0.32
C PHE A 154 -7.61 12.83 -0.07
N CYS A 155 -7.95 14.10 0.19
CA CYS A 155 -9.33 14.55 0.25
C CYS A 155 -10.06 14.30 -1.06
N ASP A 156 -9.45 14.66 -2.20
CA ASP A 156 -10.03 14.42 -3.53
C ASP A 156 -10.27 12.93 -3.79
N LEU A 157 -9.32 12.06 -3.43
CA LEU A 157 -9.50 10.61 -3.53
C LEU A 157 -10.67 10.11 -2.68
N VAL A 158 -10.72 10.53 -1.41
CA VAL A 158 -11.76 10.11 -0.45
C VAL A 158 -13.14 10.58 -0.88
N GLU A 159 -13.25 11.80 -1.38
CA GLU A 159 -14.53 12.39 -1.79
C GLU A 159 -15.05 11.85 -3.11
N ASN A 160 -14.18 11.50 -4.06
CA ASN A 160 -14.57 11.21 -5.42
C ASN A 160 -14.34 9.77 -5.88
N HIS A 161 -13.48 9.00 -5.22
CA HIS A 161 -13.06 7.70 -5.75
C HIS A 161 -13.09 6.54 -4.74
N VAL A 162 -13.14 6.82 -3.43
CA VAL A 162 -13.01 5.80 -2.39
C VAL A 162 -14.36 5.40 -1.81
N ASN A 163 -14.63 4.08 -1.79
CA ASN A 163 -15.82 3.51 -1.16
C ASN A 163 -15.56 3.05 0.27
N ILE A 164 -14.33 2.59 0.55
CA ILE A 164 -13.93 2.04 1.85
C ILE A 164 -12.66 2.74 2.31
N LEU A 165 -12.72 3.43 3.44
CA LEU A 165 -11.56 4.13 4.00
C LEU A 165 -11.05 3.42 5.25
N PHE A 166 -9.75 3.14 5.29
CA PHE A 166 -9.05 2.69 6.47
C PHE A 166 -8.16 3.81 7.00
N ALA A 167 -8.40 4.21 8.23
CA ALA A 167 -7.61 5.23 8.91
C ALA A 167 -7.62 4.98 10.42
N ASN A 168 -6.52 5.29 11.09
CA ASN A 168 -6.52 5.44 12.53
C ASN A 168 -6.95 6.86 12.94
N GLU A 169 -7.06 7.09 14.26
CA GLU A 169 -7.48 8.38 14.80
C GLU A 169 -6.58 9.54 14.33
N ASP A 170 -5.26 9.36 14.36
CA ASP A 170 -4.33 10.42 14.00
C ASP A 170 -4.34 10.72 12.50
N GLU A 171 -4.50 9.70 11.67
CA GLU A 171 -4.62 9.84 10.22
C GLU A 171 -5.88 10.59 9.80
N ILE A 172 -7.04 10.23 10.36
CA ILE A 172 -8.30 10.89 10.00
C ILE A 172 -8.37 12.33 10.52
N LYS A 173 -7.80 12.60 11.71
CA LYS A 173 -7.68 13.95 12.25
C LYS A 173 -6.74 14.80 11.40
N SER A 174 -5.61 14.24 10.95
CA SER A 174 -4.70 14.90 10.02
C SER A 174 -5.36 15.23 8.70
N LEU A 175 -6.16 14.31 8.14
CA LEU A 175 -6.86 14.53 6.87
C LEU A 175 -7.77 15.76 6.92
N TYR A 176 -8.57 15.89 7.97
CA TYR A 176 -9.55 16.96 8.11
C TYR A 176 -9.07 18.16 8.96
N GLN A 177 -7.83 18.13 9.46
CA GLN A 177 -7.22 19.18 10.29
C GLN A 177 -8.08 19.56 11.51
N VAL A 178 -8.53 18.55 12.23
CA VAL A 178 -9.34 18.69 13.44
C VAL A 178 -8.68 18.02 14.63
N ASP A 179 -8.96 18.53 15.85
CA ASP A 179 -8.41 17.95 17.07
C ASP A 179 -9.27 16.80 17.61
N GLY A 180 -10.56 16.80 17.31
CA GLY A 180 -11.51 15.81 17.79
C GLY A 180 -11.75 14.67 16.80
N PHE A 181 -11.67 13.40 17.30
CA PHE A 181 -11.97 12.22 16.50
C PHE A 181 -13.43 12.21 15.99
N ASP A 182 -14.38 12.53 16.87
CA ASP A 182 -15.81 12.59 16.49
C ASP A 182 -16.06 13.65 15.40
N GLU A 183 -15.34 14.77 15.44
CA GLU A 183 -15.43 15.82 14.42
C GLU A 183 -14.90 15.32 13.09
N ALA A 184 -13.76 14.62 13.08
CA ALA A 184 -13.20 13.99 11.88
C ALA A 184 -14.19 12.99 11.25
N LEU A 185 -14.83 12.14 12.09
CA LEU A 185 -15.84 11.18 11.65
C LEU A 185 -17.08 11.88 11.04
N GLN A 186 -17.48 13.05 11.55
CA GLN A 186 -18.59 13.79 10.94
C GLN A 186 -18.22 14.34 9.55
N GLN A 187 -16.97 14.73 9.35
CA GLN A 187 -16.53 15.25 8.05
C GLN A 187 -16.44 14.17 6.97
N VAL A 188 -15.95 12.97 7.32
CA VAL A 188 -15.88 11.85 6.36
C VAL A 188 -17.24 11.22 6.07
N ARG A 189 -18.21 11.47 6.94
CA ARG A 189 -19.54 10.86 6.85
C ARG A 189 -20.26 11.26 5.56
N GLY A 190 -20.59 10.26 4.76
CA GLY A 190 -21.26 10.41 3.48
C GLY A 190 -20.31 10.45 2.26
N ASN A 191 -18.99 10.51 2.49
CA ASN A 191 -18.02 10.40 1.40
C ASN A 191 -17.72 8.95 1.06
N CYS A 192 -17.65 8.08 2.06
CA CYS A 192 -17.41 6.65 1.89
C CYS A 192 -18.57 5.79 2.38
N GLU A 193 -18.72 4.59 1.84
CA GLU A 193 -19.72 3.60 2.29
C GLU A 193 -19.33 3.00 3.65
N ILE A 194 -18.02 2.81 3.85
CA ILE A 194 -17.43 2.26 5.07
C ILE A 194 -16.20 3.10 5.46
N VAL A 195 -16.10 3.42 6.75
CA VAL A 195 -14.94 4.06 7.36
C VAL A 195 -14.55 3.31 8.62
#